data_327b33bea77390b50c7b83182de52f88
#
_entry.id   327b33bea77390b50c7b83182de52f88
#
_cell.length_a   1.000
_cell.length_b   1.000
_cell.length_c   1.000
_cell.angle_alpha   90.00
_cell.angle_beta   90.00
_cell.angle_gamma   90.00
#
_symmetry.space_group_name_H-M   'P 1'
#
loop_
_entity.id
_entity.type
_entity.pdbx_description
1 polymer ?
#
loop_
_entity_poly.entity_id
_entity_poly.type
_entity_poly.pdbx_seq_one_letter_code
_entity_poly.pdbx_strand_id
1 'polypeptide(L)'
;RISAEDGIDGGWTIEDSVKFCHSLKEQGVDVIDCSSGGNSSKGATASGQKRTSGFQVPFAEKIKKEVGIKTQAVGLIRTFDFADSILQEEKADLIALGRQHLFNPFWTNQARELANQNRDFEEWPQQYRWWLTKWKSALNDINEKP
;
A
#
# COMPACT_ATOMS: atom_id res chain seq x y z
N ARG A 1 6.59 9.16 8.31
CA ARG A 1 6.81 9.03 6.87
C ARG A 1 8.13 9.66 6.47
N ILE A 2 8.86 9.00 5.58
CA ILE A 2 10.12 9.49 5.02
C ILE A 2 10.06 9.59 3.50
N SER A 3 10.97 10.41 2.93
CA SER A 3 11.39 10.31 1.53
C SER A 3 12.66 9.47 1.52
N ALA A 4 12.55 8.22 1.05
CA ALA A 4 13.63 7.23 1.16
C ALA A 4 14.84 7.56 0.28
N GLU A 5 14.60 8.28 -0.82
CA GLU A 5 15.66 8.85 -1.66
C GLU A 5 15.17 10.10 -2.40
N ASP A 6 16.09 10.97 -2.78
CA ASP A 6 15.79 12.16 -3.58
C ASP A 6 15.81 11.88 -5.09
N GLY A 7 16.51 10.85 -5.52
CA GLY A 7 16.65 10.47 -6.93
C GLY A 7 17.49 11.47 -7.75
N ILE A 8 18.44 12.15 -7.14
CA ILE A 8 19.37 13.10 -7.77
C ILE A 8 20.79 12.83 -7.28
N ASP A 9 21.76 13.13 -8.13
CA ASP A 9 23.18 12.98 -7.79
C ASP A 9 23.56 13.87 -6.59
N GLY A 10 24.23 13.26 -5.61
CA GLY A 10 24.60 13.93 -4.36
C GLY A 10 23.46 14.23 -3.40
N GLY A 11 22.24 13.78 -3.70
CA GLY A 11 21.08 13.88 -2.80
C GLY A 11 21.02 12.74 -1.78
N TRP A 12 19.92 12.70 -1.05
CA TRP A 12 19.64 11.67 -0.06
C TRP A 12 19.45 10.30 -0.71
N THR A 13 20.13 9.29 -0.20
CA THR A 13 20.12 7.93 -0.72
C THR A 13 19.32 6.99 0.17
N ILE A 14 18.99 5.81 -0.36
CA ILE A 14 18.33 4.76 0.45
C ILE A 14 19.25 4.27 1.58
N GLU A 15 20.56 4.28 1.41
CA GLU A 15 21.55 3.95 2.44
C GLU A 15 21.53 4.96 3.59
N ASP A 16 21.35 6.24 3.30
CA ASP A 16 21.16 7.28 4.32
C ASP A 16 19.85 7.07 5.08
N SER A 17 18.79 6.69 4.37
CA SER A 17 17.51 6.35 4.97
C SER A 17 17.59 5.14 5.90
N VAL A 18 18.35 4.10 5.55
CA VAL A 18 18.59 2.95 6.42
C VAL A 18 19.25 3.39 7.73
N LYS A 19 20.34 4.17 7.65
CA LYS A 19 21.02 4.71 8.84
C LYS A 19 20.08 5.55 9.70
N PHE A 20 19.32 6.44 9.07
CA PHE A 20 18.34 7.27 9.76
C PHE A 20 17.24 6.44 10.43
N CYS A 21 16.75 5.39 9.78
CA CYS A 21 15.71 4.51 10.33
C CYS A 21 16.22 3.71 11.54
N HIS A 22 17.51 3.36 11.64
CA HIS A 22 18.08 2.80 12.87
C HIS A 22 17.91 3.76 14.03
N SER A 23 18.28 5.03 13.85
CA SER A 23 18.11 6.04 14.91
C SER A 23 16.63 6.26 15.26
N LEU A 24 15.72 6.27 14.28
CA LEU A 24 14.28 6.38 14.54
C LEU A 24 13.75 5.20 15.37
N LYS A 25 14.18 3.98 15.07
CA LYS A 25 13.82 2.77 15.82
C LYS A 25 14.29 2.87 17.29
N GLU A 26 15.53 3.32 17.52
CA GLU A 26 16.07 3.54 18.87
C GLU A 26 15.27 4.60 19.66
N GLN A 27 14.69 5.59 18.98
CA GLN A 27 13.81 6.60 19.57
C GLN A 27 12.37 6.13 19.75
N GLY A 28 12.05 4.87 19.47
CA GLY A 28 10.73 4.29 19.73
C GLY A 28 9.71 4.45 18.59
N VAL A 29 10.17 4.70 17.36
CA VAL A 29 9.27 4.67 16.19
C VAL A 29 8.88 3.22 15.88
N ASP A 30 7.60 2.96 15.68
CA ASP A 30 7.05 1.62 15.44
C ASP A 30 7.02 1.22 13.96
N VAL A 31 6.74 2.18 13.07
CA VAL A 31 6.52 1.92 11.64
C VAL A 31 7.11 3.06 10.80
N ILE A 32 7.77 2.72 9.70
CA ILE A 32 8.26 3.68 8.70
C ILE A 32 7.40 3.60 7.43
N ASP A 33 6.74 4.69 7.08
CA ASP A 33 6.03 4.84 5.80
C ASP A 33 7.03 5.33 4.74
N CYS A 34 7.30 4.49 3.74
CA CYS A 34 8.38 4.66 2.77
C CYS A 34 7.87 5.22 1.43
N SER A 35 8.15 6.49 1.18
CA SER A 35 7.94 7.10 -0.14
C SER A 35 9.26 7.61 -0.73
N SER A 36 9.25 8.25 -1.88
CA SER A 36 10.46 8.83 -2.48
C SER A 36 10.15 10.08 -3.28
N GLY A 37 11.19 10.91 -3.49
CA GLY A 37 11.16 12.11 -4.31
C GLY A 37 10.42 13.29 -3.68
N GLY A 38 10.34 14.37 -4.42
CA GLY A 38 9.65 15.58 -4.00
C GLY A 38 10.54 16.66 -3.36
N ASN A 39 11.76 16.33 -2.98
CA ASN A 39 12.70 17.25 -2.31
C ASN A 39 13.60 18.02 -3.27
N SER A 40 13.48 17.82 -4.57
CA SER A 40 14.25 18.54 -5.58
C SER A 40 13.40 19.56 -6.35
N SER A 41 14.06 20.51 -7.03
CA SER A 41 13.41 21.48 -7.91
C SER A 41 12.60 20.85 -9.05
N LYS A 42 12.91 19.61 -9.40
CA LYS A 42 12.19 18.81 -10.41
C LYS A 42 10.97 18.08 -9.82
N GLY A 43 10.73 18.20 -8.51
CA GLY A 43 9.61 17.59 -7.79
C GLY A 43 9.70 16.05 -7.73
N ALA A 44 8.58 15.42 -7.43
CA ALA A 44 8.46 13.96 -7.27
C ALA A 44 8.79 13.13 -8.53
N THR A 45 9.11 13.78 -9.64
CA THR A 45 9.51 13.16 -10.92
C THR A 45 11.01 13.24 -11.21
N ALA A 46 11.78 13.79 -10.26
CA ALA A 46 13.21 14.08 -10.46
C ALA A 46 14.07 12.86 -10.78
N SER A 47 13.72 11.70 -10.22
CA SER A 47 14.51 10.48 -10.34
C SER A 47 14.58 9.88 -11.74
N GLY A 48 13.82 10.42 -12.72
CA GLY A 48 13.72 9.80 -14.05
C GLY A 48 13.15 8.37 -14.03
N GLN A 49 12.83 7.85 -12.86
CA GLN A 49 12.29 6.50 -12.72
C GLN A 49 10.92 6.41 -13.37
N LYS A 50 10.77 5.43 -14.25
CA LYS A 50 9.48 5.08 -14.80
C LYS A 50 8.56 4.61 -13.65
N ARG A 51 7.48 5.34 -13.41
CA ARG A 51 6.49 5.00 -12.38
C ARG A 51 5.71 3.77 -12.80
N THR A 52 6.21 2.60 -12.41
CA THR A 52 5.52 1.32 -12.52
C THR A 52 4.72 1.02 -11.24
N SER A 53 3.85 0.01 -11.29
CA SER A 53 3.16 -0.49 -10.09
C SER A 53 4.19 -0.88 -9.03
N GLY A 54 4.02 -0.36 -7.81
CA GLY A 54 4.91 -0.68 -6.69
C GLY A 54 6.32 -0.07 -6.76
N PHE A 55 6.55 0.97 -7.56
CA PHE A 55 7.89 1.54 -7.77
C PHE A 55 8.62 1.99 -6.48
N GLN A 56 7.91 2.18 -5.38
CA GLN A 56 8.48 2.54 -4.08
C GLN A 56 8.54 1.36 -3.09
N VAL A 57 8.00 0.19 -3.45
CA VAL A 57 8.03 -1.02 -2.60
C VAL A 57 9.45 -1.44 -2.23
N PRO A 58 10.46 -1.37 -3.13
CA PRO A 58 11.84 -1.74 -2.79
C PRO A 58 12.44 -0.95 -1.62
N PHE A 59 12.00 0.30 -1.40
CA PHE A 59 12.47 1.09 -0.26
C PHE A 59 11.93 0.55 1.08
N ALA A 60 10.66 0.20 1.12
CA ALA A 60 10.05 -0.43 2.29
C ALA A 60 10.70 -1.77 2.60
N GLU A 61 10.91 -2.59 1.56
CA GLU A 61 11.56 -3.90 1.67
C GLU A 61 12.99 -3.78 2.23
N LYS A 62 13.81 -2.88 1.68
CA LYS A 62 15.20 -2.68 2.14
C LYS A 62 15.25 -2.21 3.59
N ILE A 63 14.46 -1.21 3.96
CA ILE A 63 14.41 -0.69 5.34
C ILE A 63 13.93 -1.78 6.30
N LYS A 64 12.88 -2.54 5.94
CA LYS A 64 12.39 -3.66 6.75
C LYS A 64 13.49 -4.69 7.00
N LYS A 65 14.18 -5.11 5.94
CA LYS A 65 15.23 -6.15 6.03
C LYS A 65 16.46 -5.69 6.82
N GLU A 66 16.94 -4.48 6.58
CA GLU A 66 18.21 -4.02 7.16
C GLU A 66 18.05 -3.44 8.56
N VAL A 67 16.93 -2.76 8.84
CA VAL A 67 16.68 -2.13 10.17
C VAL A 67 15.89 -3.05 11.10
N GLY A 68 15.10 -3.97 10.54
CA GLY A 68 14.20 -4.83 11.33
C GLY A 68 13.08 -4.02 12.01
N ILE A 69 12.57 -2.98 11.34
CA ILE A 69 11.44 -2.17 11.75
C ILE A 69 10.26 -2.45 10.81
N LYS A 70 9.03 -2.34 11.30
CA LYS A 70 7.86 -2.46 10.43
C LYS A 70 7.83 -1.34 9.40
N THR A 71 7.38 -1.67 8.19
CA THR A 71 7.31 -0.71 7.11
C THR A 71 5.94 -0.66 6.44
N GLN A 72 5.63 0.49 5.88
CA GLN A 72 4.45 0.71 5.05
C GLN A 72 4.89 1.06 3.63
N ALA A 73 4.44 0.27 2.66
CA ALA A 73 4.73 0.48 1.25
C ALA A 73 3.64 1.33 0.58
N VAL A 74 4.04 2.18 -0.35
CA VAL A 74 3.18 3.00 -1.19
C VAL A 74 3.73 3.01 -2.63
N GLY A 75 2.94 3.41 -3.60
CA GLY A 75 3.44 3.67 -4.96
C GLY A 75 2.69 2.91 -6.06
N LEU A 76 1.57 3.45 -6.53
CA LEU A 76 0.75 2.86 -7.60
C LEU A 76 0.32 1.41 -7.35
N ILE A 77 0.10 1.05 -6.09
CA ILE A 77 -0.52 -0.21 -5.70
C ILE A 77 -2.03 -0.06 -5.95
N ARG A 78 -2.58 -0.83 -6.89
CA ARG A 78 -3.95 -0.64 -7.37
C ARG A 78 -4.86 -1.86 -7.19
N THR A 79 -4.30 -3.06 -7.31
CA THR A 79 -5.05 -4.31 -7.22
C THR A 79 -4.83 -4.98 -5.88
N PHE A 80 -5.83 -5.74 -5.43
CA PHE A 80 -5.75 -6.53 -4.21
C PHE A 80 -4.62 -7.56 -4.28
N ASP A 81 -4.57 -8.35 -5.35
CA ASP A 81 -3.56 -9.41 -5.51
C ASP A 81 -2.14 -8.87 -5.40
N PHE A 82 -1.88 -7.69 -5.98
CA PHE A 82 -0.57 -7.06 -5.89
C PHE A 82 -0.29 -6.54 -4.48
N ALA A 83 -1.26 -5.94 -3.80
CA ALA A 83 -1.11 -5.52 -2.42
C ALA A 83 -0.86 -6.71 -1.49
N ASP A 84 -1.60 -7.80 -1.68
CA ASP A 84 -1.45 -9.03 -0.92
C ASP A 84 -0.08 -9.68 -1.15
N SER A 85 0.38 -9.75 -2.41
CA SER A 85 1.71 -10.30 -2.73
C SER A 85 2.85 -9.57 -2.02
N ILE A 86 2.77 -8.24 -1.89
CA ILE A 86 3.77 -7.45 -1.16
C ILE A 86 3.84 -7.87 0.32
N LEU A 87 2.69 -8.15 0.93
CA LEU A 87 2.61 -8.59 2.33
C LEU A 87 3.05 -10.05 2.49
N GLN A 88 2.60 -10.94 1.62
CA GLN A 88 2.95 -12.36 1.65
C GLN A 88 4.44 -12.61 1.40
N GLU A 89 5.04 -11.82 0.52
CA GLU A 89 6.48 -11.85 0.23
C GLU A 89 7.32 -11.07 1.27
N GLU A 90 6.68 -10.59 2.35
CA GLU A 90 7.31 -9.86 3.45
C GLU A 90 8.06 -8.58 3.04
N LYS A 91 7.71 -7.98 1.89
CA LYS A 91 8.32 -6.74 1.40
C LYS A 91 7.91 -5.51 2.21
N ALA A 92 6.75 -5.55 2.84
CA ALA A 92 6.27 -4.55 3.80
C ALA A 92 5.28 -5.18 4.78
N ASP A 93 4.94 -4.46 5.85
CA ASP A 93 3.94 -4.90 6.83
C ASP A 93 2.57 -4.25 6.60
N LEU A 94 2.56 -3.08 5.96
CA LEU A 94 1.36 -2.30 5.68
C LEU A 94 1.40 -1.76 4.25
N ILE A 95 0.21 -1.51 3.69
CA ILE A 95 0.02 -0.90 2.37
C ILE A 95 -0.67 0.45 2.53
N ALA A 96 -0.10 1.49 1.92
CA ALA A 96 -0.73 2.80 1.83
C ALA A 96 -1.31 3.05 0.44
N LEU A 97 -2.56 3.46 0.40
CA LEU A 97 -3.28 3.78 -0.84
C LEU A 97 -3.66 5.27 -0.84
N GLY A 98 -3.11 6.03 -1.76
CA GLY A 98 -3.48 7.44 -1.95
C GLY A 98 -4.59 7.60 -2.98
N ARG A 99 -4.21 7.92 -4.22
CA ARG A 99 -5.15 8.18 -5.33
C ARG A 99 -6.09 7.00 -5.63
N GLN A 100 -5.69 5.77 -5.32
CA GLN A 100 -6.57 4.61 -5.45
C GLN A 100 -7.78 4.69 -4.54
N HIS A 101 -7.65 5.21 -3.31
CA HIS A 101 -8.78 5.45 -2.40
C HIS A 101 -9.64 6.65 -2.83
N LEU A 102 -9.06 7.65 -3.50
CA LEU A 102 -9.87 8.73 -4.10
C LEU A 102 -10.73 8.20 -5.26
N PHE A 103 -10.18 7.29 -6.05
CA PHE A 103 -10.89 6.65 -7.17
C PHE A 103 -11.94 5.64 -6.67
N ASN A 104 -11.59 4.85 -5.66
CA ASN A 104 -12.45 3.83 -5.06
C ASN A 104 -12.37 3.89 -3.53
N PRO A 105 -13.26 4.66 -2.86
CA PRO A 105 -13.28 4.77 -1.41
C PRO A 105 -13.52 3.44 -0.66
N PHE A 106 -14.16 2.49 -1.33
CA PHE A 106 -14.47 1.16 -0.77
C PHE A 106 -13.47 0.07 -1.16
N TRP A 107 -12.29 0.45 -1.70
CA TRP A 107 -11.29 -0.49 -2.15
C TRP A 107 -10.93 -1.54 -1.08
N THR A 108 -10.72 -1.12 0.17
CA THR A 108 -10.37 -2.03 1.26
C THR A 108 -11.50 -3.01 1.59
N ASN A 109 -12.75 -2.55 1.56
CA ASN A 109 -13.89 -3.43 1.78
C ASN A 109 -14.02 -4.47 0.67
N GLN A 110 -13.86 -4.05 -0.58
CA GLN A 110 -13.87 -4.95 -1.73
C GLN A 110 -12.69 -5.95 -1.69
N ALA A 111 -11.50 -5.50 -1.29
CA ALA A 111 -10.35 -6.38 -1.10
C ALA A 111 -10.64 -7.48 -0.05
N ARG A 112 -11.30 -7.13 1.04
CA ARG A 112 -11.73 -8.11 2.07
C ARG A 112 -12.73 -9.11 1.53
N GLU A 113 -13.70 -8.71 0.73
CA GLU A 113 -14.65 -9.62 0.09
C GLU A 113 -13.93 -10.59 -0.86
N LEU A 114 -12.94 -10.13 -1.62
CA LEU A 114 -12.12 -10.95 -2.50
C LEU A 114 -11.26 -11.96 -1.72
N ALA A 115 -10.67 -11.54 -0.61
CA ALA A 115 -9.86 -12.38 0.25
C ALA A 115 -10.67 -13.45 1.00
N ASN A 116 -11.93 -13.15 1.34
CA ASN A 116 -12.82 -14.01 2.11
C ASN A 116 -14.14 -14.22 1.35
N GLN A 117 -14.10 -15.06 0.34
CA GLN A 117 -15.22 -15.33 -0.59
C GLN A 117 -16.57 -15.67 0.09
N ASN A 118 -16.59 -15.92 1.40
CA ASN A 118 -17.77 -16.33 2.16
C ASN A 118 -18.25 -15.28 3.20
N ARG A 119 -17.67 -14.09 3.26
CA ARG A 119 -18.15 -13.03 4.16
C ARG A 119 -19.27 -12.23 3.51
N ASP A 120 -20.41 -12.17 4.15
CA ASP A 120 -21.60 -11.44 3.69
C ASP A 120 -21.53 -9.95 4.08
N PHE A 121 -20.53 -9.24 3.56
CA PHE A 121 -20.34 -7.79 3.75
C PHE A 121 -20.26 -7.36 5.24
N GLU A 122 -19.80 -8.24 6.14
CA GLU A 122 -19.78 -7.99 7.58
C GLU A 122 -19.02 -6.74 8.00
N GLU A 123 -17.96 -6.42 7.28
CA GLU A 123 -17.07 -5.28 7.53
C GLU A 123 -17.52 -3.98 6.81
N TRP A 124 -18.64 -4.04 6.11
CA TRP A 124 -19.20 -2.85 5.47
C TRP A 124 -20.06 -2.04 6.45
N PRO A 125 -20.15 -0.70 6.24
CA PRO A 125 -21.11 0.09 7.03
C PRO A 125 -22.50 -0.53 6.99
N GLN A 126 -23.17 -0.55 8.14
CA GLN A 126 -24.45 -1.23 8.31
C GLN A 126 -25.50 -0.84 7.26
N GLN A 127 -25.52 0.43 6.85
CA GLN A 127 -26.43 0.96 5.84
C GLN A 127 -26.23 0.32 4.46
N TYR A 128 -24.97 -0.01 4.10
CA TYR A 128 -24.64 -0.67 2.83
C TYR A 128 -24.79 -2.18 2.92
N ARG A 129 -24.35 -2.79 4.04
CA ARG A 129 -24.39 -4.24 4.26
C ARG A 129 -25.75 -4.84 3.97
N TRP A 130 -26.83 -4.26 4.50
CA TRP A 130 -28.18 -4.76 4.31
C TRP A 130 -28.61 -4.81 2.82
N TRP A 131 -28.28 -3.79 2.07
CA TRP A 131 -28.58 -3.75 0.63
C TRP A 131 -27.66 -4.63 -0.19
N LEU A 132 -26.35 -4.70 0.14
CA LEU A 132 -25.38 -5.52 -0.56
C LEU A 132 -25.67 -7.01 -0.40
N THR A 133 -26.11 -7.45 0.77
CA THR A 133 -26.55 -8.84 1.00
C THR A 133 -27.74 -9.20 0.11
N LYS A 134 -28.74 -8.32 0.00
CA LYS A 134 -29.88 -8.52 -0.89
C LYS A 134 -29.50 -8.52 -2.36
N TRP A 135 -28.61 -7.61 -2.76
CA TRP A 135 -28.08 -7.54 -4.11
C TRP A 135 -27.34 -8.84 -4.51
N LYS A 136 -26.50 -9.37 -3.62
CA LYS A 136 -25.77 -10.63 -3.84
C LYS A 136 -26.74 -11.80 -4.03
N SER A 137 -27.80 -11.90 -3.22
CA SER A 137 -28.83 -12.92 -3.38
C SER A 137 -29.54 -12.81 -4.72
N ALA A 138 -29.92 -11.59 -5.13
CA ALA A 138 -30.57 -11.35 -6.42
C ALA A 138 -29.69 -11.71 -7.61
N LEU A 139 -28.36 -11.51 -7.52
CA LEU A 139 -27.42 -11.92 -8.58
C LEU A 139 -27.34 -13.44 -8.71
N ASN A 140 -27.34 -14.17 -7.61
CA ASN A 140 -27.34 -15.64 -7.62
C ASN A 140 -28.59 -16.16 -8.32
N ASP A 141 -29.77 -15.59 -8.04
CA ASP A 141 -31.04 -15.96 -8.69
C ASP A 141 -31.04 -15.74 -10.22
N ILE A 142 -30.27 -14.73 -10.70
CA ILE A 142 -30.14 -14.44 -12.13
C ILE A 142 -29.18 -15.42 -12.81
N ASN A 143 -28.06 -15.77 -12.15
CA ASN A 143 -27.04 -16.65 -12.70
C ASN A 143 -27.45 -18.14 -12.70
N GLU A 144 -28.45 -18.52 -11.90
CA GLU A 144 -28.99 -19.89 -11.84
C GLU A 144 -30.11 -20.15 -12.86
N LYS A 145 -30.54 -19.12 -13.63
CA LYS A 145 -31.52 -19.31 -14.71
C LYS A 145 -30.80 -19.64 -16.02
N PRO A 146 -31.07 -20.81 -16.61
CA PRO A 146 -30.50 -21.21 -17.90
C PRO A 146 -30.95 -20.32 -19.06
#